data_192dc345ce032fb4a453bbaff81769bf
#
_entry.id   192dc345ce032fb4a453bbaff81769bf
#
_cell.length_a   1.000
_cell.length_b   1.000
_cell.length_c   1.000
_cell.angle_alpha   90.00
_cell.angle_beta   90.00
_cell.angle_gamma   90.00
#
_symmetry.space_group_name_H-M   'P 1'
#
loop_
_entity.id
_entity.type
_entity.pdbx_description
1 polymer ?
#
loop_
_entity_poly.entity_id
_entity_poly.type
_entity_poly.pdbx_seq_one_letter_code
_entity_poly.pdbx_strand_id
1 'polypeptide(L)'
;MKKRFIPLMLAAAFCLPALGLAEDAVSSASDANFYTDNALTGDDLMNAINSTAGFYLVSTTNPDGSPNAAYFIFGMTKLNDQYYLQLGLAENQSKINLTENGQGVAVYAATPSNEEGAKPFAVSGARILFQSVTDESVVEELSKNARPGAMFFEVTEIRPLG
;
A
#
# COMPACT_ATOMS: atom_id res chain seq x y z
N MET A 1 64.02 -40.47 13.48
CA MET A 1 62.75 -39.90 14.01
C MET A 1 62.49 -38.59 13.33
N LYS A 2 61.52 -38.50 12.34
CA LYS A 2 61.15 -37.29 11.64
C LYS A 2 59.84 -36.76 12.22
N LYS A 3 59.88 -35.60 12.88
CA LYS A 3 58.68 -34.92 13.40
C LYS A 3 58.00 -34.21 12.24
N ARG A 4 56.74 -34.59 11.92
CA ARG A 4 55.88 -33.90 10.96
C ARG A 4 55.11 -32.80 11.71
N PHE A 5 55.34 -31.54 11.32
CA PHE A 5 54.52 -30.39 11.69
C PHE A 5 53.29 -30.35 10.78
N ILE A 6 52.10 -30.34 11.38
CA ILE A 6 50.84 -30.09 10.70
C ILE A 6 50.51 -28.60 10.93
N PRO A 7 50.35 -27.78 9.90
CA PRO A 7 49.89 -26.42 10.09
C PRO A 7 48.37 -26.41 10.31
N LEU A 8 47.95 -25.86 11.44
CA LEU A 8 46.57 -25.59 11.80
C LEU A 8 46.09 -24.41 10.99
N MET A 9 45.26 -24.64 9.95
CA MET A 9 44.57 -23.56 9.22
C MET A 9 43.44 -23.07 10.08
N LEU A 10 43.60 -21.83 10.60
CA LEU A 10 42.56 -21.08 11.28
C LEU A 10 41.63 -20.46 10.22
N ALA A 11 40.47 -21.07 9.97
CA ALA A 11 39.43 -20.48 9.12
C ALA A 11 38.74 -19.37 9.92
N ALA A 12 39.09 -18.13 9.66
CA ALA A 12 38.34 -16.97 10.14
C ALA A 12 37.04 -16.87 9.34
N ALA A 13 35.94 -17.31 9.97
CA ALA A 13 34.60 -17.03 9.45
C ALA A 13 34.32 -15.52 9.63
N PHE A 14 34.40 -14.77 8.55
CA PHE A 14 33.87 -13.42 8.49
C PHE A 14 32.34 -13.51 8.52
N CYS A 15 31.75 -13.38 9.72
CA CYS A 15 30.35 -12.98 9.85
C CYS A 15 30.26 -11.53 9.39
N LEU A 16 29.87 -11.32 8.13
CA LEU A 16 29.37 -10.03 7.70
C LEU A 16 28.08 -9.76 8.50
N PRO A 17 27.98 -8.66 9.27
CA PRO A 17 26.71 -8.26 9.80
C PRO A 17 25.80 -8.01 8.60
N ALA A 18 24.68 -8.72 8.53
CA ALA A 18 23.59 -8.34 7.65
C ALA A 18 23.22 -6.91 8.06
N LEU A 19 23.62 -5.94 7.24
CA LEU A 19 23.14 -4.59 7.35
C LEU A 19 21.63 -4.68 7.17
N GLY A 20 20.91 -4.63 8.28
CA GLY A 20 19.50 -4.32 8.32
C GLY A 20 19.35 -2.92 7.73
N LEU A 21 19.21 -2.86 6.41
CA LEU A 21 19.00 -1.60 5.72
C LEU A 21 17.52 -1.23 5.82
N ALA A 22 17.27 -0.34 6.77
CA ALA A 22 16.47 0.83 6.46
C ALA A 22 14.98 0.60 6.11
N GLU A 23 14.24 -0.12 6.97
CA GLU A 23 12.79 0.08 6.99
C GLU A 23 12.44 1.52 7.42
N ASP A 24 13.25 2.13 8.29
CA ASP A 24 13.02 3.51 8.80
C ASP A 24 13.39 4.61 7.79
N ALA A 25 14.32 4.38 6.86
CA ALA A 25 14.78 5.44 5.94
C ALA A 25 13.76 5.79 4.85
N VAL A 26 12.90 4.83 4.45
CA VAL A 26 11.89 5.05 3.40
C VAL A 26 10.63 5.70 3.97
N SER A 27 10.25 5.42 5.22
CA SER A 27 9.11 6.07 5.87
C SER A 27 9.42 7.52 6.23
N SER A 28 10.64 7.83 6.70
CA SER A 28 11.02 9.18 7.07
C SER A 28 11.16 10.14 5.87
N ALA A 29 11.45 9.62 4.67
CA ALA A 29 11.51 10.44 3.46
C ALA A 29 10.13 11.00 3.05
N SER A 30 9.06 10.28 3.37
CA SER A 30 7.68 10.72 3.07
C SER A 30 7.19 11.82 4.01
N ASP A 31 7.66 11.85 5.24
CA ASP A 31 7.20 12.80 6.26
C ASP A 31 7.79 14.21 6.07
N ALA A 32 8.85 14.34 5.29
CA ALA A 32 9.57 15.59 5.09
C ALA A 32 9.16 16.36 3.83
N ASN A 33 8.22 15.86 3.03
CA ASN A 33 7.86 16.49 1.77
C ASN A 33 6.57 17.34 1.86
N PHE A 34 6.37 18.21 0.87
CA PHE A 34 5.28 19.18 0.86
C PHE A 34 3.87 18.53 0.73
N TYR A 35 3.78 17.26 0.38
CA TYR A 35 2.51 16.52 0.33
C TYR A 35 1.93 16.24 1.72
N THR A 36 2.73 16.34 2.78
CA THR A 36 2.27 16.15 4.16
C THR A 36 1.15 17.12 4.52
N ASP A 37 1.28 18.40 4.12
CA ASP A 37 0.29 19.44 4.41
C ASP A 37 -1.04 19.22 3.66
N ASN A 38 -1.04 18.40 2.61
CA ASN A 38 -2.20 18.08 1.77
C ASN A 38 -2.64 16.62 1.91
N ALA A 39 -2.11 15.89 2.89
CA ALA A 39 -2.47 14.50 3.13
C ALA A 39 -3.91 14.39 3.61
N LEU A 40 -4.68 13.52 2.98
CA LEU A 40 -6.02 13.17 3.43
C LEU A 40 -5.95 11.92 4.30
N THR A 41 -6.67 11.93 5.41
CA THR A 41 -6.74 10.79 6.35
C THR A 41 -8.17 10.58 6.85
N GLY A 42 -8.43 9.43 7.45
CA GLY A 42 -9.69 9.16 8.14
C GLY A 42 -10.93 9.38 7.28
N ASP A 43 -11.93 9.99 7.86
CA ASP A 43 -13.23 10.22 7.20
C ASP A 43 -13.12 11.21 6.03
N ASP A 44 -12.19 12.17 6.06
CA ASP A 44 -11.96 13.10 4.94
C ASP A 44 -11.44 12.36 3.70
N LEU A 45 -10.51 11.42 3.89
CA LEU A 45 -10.03 10.56 2.80
C LEU A 45 -11.16 9.68 2.26
N MET A 46 -11.93 9.04 3.13
CA MET A 46 -13.07 8.21 2.75
C MET A 46 -14.11 9.00 1.92
N ASN A 47 -14.47 10.19 2.36
CA ASN A 47 -15.41 11.06 1.67
C ASN A 47 -14.88 11.50 0.31
N ALA A 48 -13.59 11.86 0.23
CA ALA A 48 -12.95 12.25 -1.02
C ALA A 48 -12.92 11.10 -2.04
N ILE A 49 -12.54 9.90 -1.62
CA ILE A 49 -12.55 8.69 -2.46
C ILE A 49 -13.96 8.42 -2.98
N ASN A 50 -14.97 8.44 -2.11
CA ASN A 50 -16.33 8.08 -2.46
C ASN A 50 -17.04 9.16 -3.30
N SER A 51 -16.50 10.38 -3.38
CA SER A 51 -17.00 11.43 -4.30
C SER A 51 -16.76 11.09 -5.77
N THR A 52 -15.93 10.06 -6.06
CA THR A 52 -15.55 9.61 -7.41
C THR A 52 -14.85 10.69 -8.26
N ALA A 53 -14.34 11.74 -7.62
CA ALA A 53 -13.58 12.80 -8.28
C ALA A 53 -12.09 12.63 -7.93
N GLY A 54 -11.23 12.44 -8.93
CA GLY A 54 -9.80 12.31 -8.72
C GLY A 54 -9.14 11.22 -9.55
N PHE A 55 -7.89 10.96 -9.20
CA PHE A 55 -7.07 9.91 -9.81
C PHE A 55 -6.95 8.72 -8.85
N TYR A 56 -7.14 7.52 -9.39
CA TYR A 56 -7.11 6.26 -8.64
C TYR A 56 -6.10 5.32 -9.25
N LEU A 57 -5.21 4.78 -8.45
CA LEU A 57 -4.23 3.77 -8.87
C LEU A 57 -4.21 2.65 -7.84
N VAL A 58 -4.10 1.41 -8.29
CA VAL A 58 -3.81 0.26 -7.44
C VAL A 58 -2.54 -0.40 -7.93
N SER A 59 -1.59 -0.57 -7.03
CA SER A 59 -0.32 -1.26 -7.27
C SER A 59 -0.31 -2.59 -6.52
N THR A 60 0.14 -3.63 -7.20
CA THR A 60 0.28 -5.00 -6.69
C THR A 60 1.60 -5.58 -7.16
N THR A 61 2.00 -6.73 -6.64
CA THR A 61 3.23 -7.41 -7.04
C THR A 61 2.89 -8.69 -7.79
N ASN A 62 3.51 -8.87 -8.97
CA ASN A 62 3.40 -10.08 -9.75
C ASN A 62 4.14 -11.27 -9.09
N PRO A 63 3.83 -12.53 -9.46
CA PRO A 63 4.51 -13.70 -8.89
C PRO A 63 6.03 -13.71 -9.09
N ASP A 64 6.54 -13.06 -10.14
CA ASP A 64 7.97 -12.90 -10.41
C ASP A 64 8.63 -11.75 -9.65
N GLY A 65 7.87 -11.06 -8.77
CA GLY A 65 8.33 -9.92 -7.99
C GLY A 65 8.29 -8.58 -8.74
N SER A 66 7.94 -8.56 -10.01
CA SER A 66 7.81 -7.31 -10.76
C SER A 66 6.59 -6.51 -10.33
N PRO A 67 6.64 -5.16 -10.35
CA PRO A 67 5.51 -4.33 -9.99
C PRO A 67 4.42 -4.39 -11.08
N ASN A 68 3.15 -4.35 -10.64
CA ASN A 68 2.00 -4.16 -11.50
C ASN A 68 1.18 -3.00 -10.96
N ALA A 69 0.74 -2.10 -11.82
CA ALA A 69 -0.08 -0.95 -11.43
C ALA A 69 -1.12 -0.66 -12.51
N ALA A 70 -2.34 -0.34 -12.07
CA ALA A 70 -3.43 -0.03 -12.97
C ALA A 70 -4.40 0.99 -12.37
N TYR A 71 -5.12 1.69 -13.23
CA TYR A 71 -6.19 2.58 -12.85
C TYR A 71 -7.44 1.77 -12.48
N PHE A 72 -7.87 1.87 -11.21
CA PHE A 72 -9.12 1.29 -10.74
C PHE A 72 -9.80 2.24 -9.79
N ILE A 73 -11.05 2.56 -10.06
CA ILE A 73 -11.88 3.29 -9.10
C ILE A 73 -12.24 2.31 -7.98
N PHE A 74 -11.89 2.68 -6.76
CA PHE A 74 -12.22 1.94 -5.55
C PHE A 74 -13.08 2.80 -4.62
N GLY A 75 -13.85 2.16 -3.76
CA GLY A 75 -14.56 2.79 -2.66
C GLY A 75 -13.84 2.57 -1.34
N MET A 76 -14.19 3.36 -0.34
CA MET A 76 -13.73 3.20 1.04
C MET A 76 -14.92 3.24 1.99
N THR A 77 -14.94 2.38 2.97
CA THR A 77 -15.99 2.31 3.98
C THR A 77 -15.39 2.12 5.38
N LYS A 78 -16.17 2.40 6.39
CA LYS A 78 -15.76 2.25 7.79
C LYS A 78 -16.71 1.28 8.49
N LEU A 79 -16.13 0.32 9.21
CA LEU A 79 -16.84 -0.62 10.05
C LEU A 79 -16.08 -0.80 11.36
N ASN A 80 -16.73 -0.60 12.52
CA ASN A 80 -16.13 -0.73 13.86
C ASN A 80 -14.81 0.06 14.02
N ASP A 81 -14.80 1.33 13.57
CA ASP A 81 -13.63 2.23 13.56
C ASP A 81 -12.44 1.80 12.67
N GLN A 82 -12.56 0.72 11.91
CA GLN A 82 -11.61 0.26 10.92
C GLN A 82 -12.05 0.68 9.52
N TYR A 83 -11.10 1.09 8.66
CA TYR A 83 -11.35 1.43 7.26
C TYR A 83 -11.08 0.24 6.35
N TYR A 84 -11.90 0.11 5.31
CA TYR A 84 -11.82 -0.94 4.31
C TYR A 84 -11.91 -0.36 2.91
N LEU A 85 -11.07 -0.85 2.00
CA LEU A 85 -11.22 -0.58 0.57
C LEU A 85 -12.14 -1.63 -0.06
N GLN A 86 -12.96 -1.16 -1.00
CA GLN A 86 -13.81 -2.00 -1.84
C GLN A 86 -13.36 -1.87 -3.30
N LEU A 87 -12.92 -2.99 -3.89
CA LEU A 87 -12.53 -3.06 -5.29
C LEU A 87 -13.47 -3.99 -6.07
N GLY A 88 -13.94 -3.50 -7.22
CA GLY A 88 -14.64 -4.32 -8.21
C GLY A 88 -13.70 -4.60 -9.38
N LEU A 89 -13.03 -5.74 -9.37
CA LEU A 89 -12.04 -6.10 -10.38
C LEU A 89 -12.62 -7.12 -11.37
N ALA A 90 -12.44 -6.84 -12.67
CA ALA A 90 -12.59 -7.85 -13.70
C ALA A 90 -11.45 -8.89 -13.62
N GLU A 91 -11.54 -9.98 -14.39
CA GLU A 91 -10.46 -10.95 -14.52
C GLU A 91 -9.24 -10.30 -15.18
N ASN A 92 -8.24 -9.96 -14.36
CA ASN A 92 -7.00 -9.34 -14.79
C ASN A 92 -5.86 -9.64 -13.81
N GLN A 93 -4.63 -9.22 -14.15
CA GLN A 93 -3.44 -9.51 -13.35
C GLN A 93 -3.54 -8.96 -11.93
N SER A 94 -4.11 -7.77 -11.73
CA SER A 94 -4.28 -7.20 -10.39
C SER A 94 -5.18 -8.05 -9.50
N LYS A 95 -6.27 -8.61 -10.06
CA LYS A 95 -7.15 -9.53 -9.33
C LYS A 95 -6.42 -10.81 -8.93
N ILE A 96 -5.64 -11.39 -9.85
CA ILE A 96 -4.82 -12.58 -9.56
C ILE A 96 -3.84 -12.27 -8.42
N ASN A 97 -3.08 -11.19 -8.54
CA ASN A 97 -2.11 -10.78 -7.53
C ASN A 97 -2.74 -10.56 -6.15
N LEU A 98 -3.91 -9.90 -6.10
CA LEU A 98 -4.62 -9.64 -4.85
C LEU A 98 -5.25 -10.90 -4.25
N THR A 99 -5.65 -11.85 -5.08
CA THR A 99 -6.15 -13.16 -4.62
C THR A 99 -5.02 -14.00 -4.03
N GLU A 100 -3.83 -13.96 -4.63
CA GLU A 100 -2.68 -14.78 -4.21
C GLU A 100 -1.89 -14.15 -3.05
N ASN A 101 -1.60 -12.84 -3.13
CA ASN A 101 -0.74 -12.14 -2.18
C ASN A 101 -1.52 -11.39 -1.09
N GLY A 102 -2.79 -11.08 -1.34
CA GLY A 102 -3.67 -10.44 -0.39
C GLY A 102 -3.32 -9.01 0.00
N GLN A 103 -2.37 -8.34 -0.67
CA GLN A 103 -1.90 -7.01 -0.27
C GLN A 103 -1.54 -6.12 -1.45
N GLY A 104 -1.57 -4.81 -1.22
CA GLY A 104 -1.21 -3.83 -2.22
C GLY A 104 -1.18 -2.40 -1.69
N VAL A 105 -0.95 -1.48 -2.59
CA VAL A 105 -0.99 -0.04 -2.33
C VAL A 105 -2.01 0.60 -3.26
N ALA A 106 -3.00 1.28 -2.70
CA ALA A 106 -3.90 2.15 -3.43
C ALA A 106 -3.43 3.60 -3.30
N VAL A 107 -3.54 4.35 -4.38
CA VAL A 107 -3.23 5.78 -4.42
C VAL A 107 -4.48 6.53 -4.84
N TYR A 108 -4.87 7.50 -4.04
CA TYR A 108 -5.89 8.46 -4.38
C TYR A 108 -5.29 9.86 -4.42
N ALA A 109 -5.55 10.59 -5.50
CA ALA A 109 -5.18 11.99 -5.64
C ALA A 109 -6.42 12.78 -6.12
N ALA A 110 -6.83 13.74 -5.32
CA ALA A 110 -7.96 14.61 -5.68
C ALA A 110 -7.63 15.44 -6.92
N THR A 111 -8.65 15.78 -7.69
CA THR A 111 -8.49 16.72 -8.81
C THR A 111 -7.98 18.05 -8.26
N PRO A 112 -6.88 18.62 -8.81
CA PRO A 112 -6.39 19.91 -8.37
C PRO A 112 -7.46 20.99 -8.49
N SER A 113 -7.51 21.92 -7.52
CA SER A 113 -8.39 23.08 -7.62
C SER A 113 -7.96 23.98 -8.77
N ASN A 114 -8.94 24.47 -9.54
CA ASN A 114 -8.74 25.49 -10.57
C ASN A 114 -8.92 26.92 -10.02
N GLU A 115 -8.96 27.08 -8.69
CA GLU A 115 -9.12 28.39 -8.06
C GLU A 115 -7.90 29.28 -8.35
N GLU A 116 -8.15 30.58 -8.50
CA GLU A 116 -7.08 31.57 -8.72
C GLU A 116 -6.15 31.60 -7.50
N GLY A 117 -4.86 31.38 -7.72
CA GLY A 117 -3.85 31.31 -6.67
C GLY A 117 -3.60 29.89 -6.11
N ALA A 118 -4.32 28.86 -6.54
CA ALA A 118 -4.01 27.49 -6.19
C ALA A 118 -2.61 27.10 -6.69
N LYS A 119 -1.81 26.48 -5.82
CA LYS A 119 -0.50 25.97 -6.23
C LYS A 119 -0.72 24.76 -7.15
N PRO A 120 -0.17 24.74 -8.37
CA PRO A 120 -0.45 23.69 -9.36
C PRO A 120 -0.01 22.29 -8.92
N PHE A 121 0.80 22.18 -7.86
CA PHE A 121 1.29 20.92 -7.32
C PHE A 121 0.69 20.56 -5.96
N ALA A 122 -0.20 21.39 -5.39
CA ALA A 122 -0.87 21.10 -4.14
C ALA A 122 -2.02 20.12 -4.40
N VAL A 123 -1.69 18.83 -4.51
CA VAL A 123 -2.67 17.75 -4.70
C VAL A 123 -2.94 17.10 -3.37
N SER A 124 -4.20 17.15 -2.92
CA SER A 124 -4.64 16.43 -1.74
C SER A 124 -4.84 14.95 -2.06
N GLY A 125 -4.45 14.07 -1.15
CA GLY A 125 -4.63 12.64 -1.36
C GLY A 125 -3.85 11.78 -0.37
N ALA A 126 -3.74 10.52 -0.69
CA ALA A 126 -3.03 9.54 0.16
C ALA A 126 -2.55 8.33 -0.62
N ARG A 127 -1.52 7.67 -0.07
CA ARG A 127 -1.17 6.28 -0.33
C ARG A 127 -1.77 5.42 0.77
N ILE A 128 -2.46 4.39 0.40
CA ILE A 128 -3.24 3.54 1.29
C ILE A 128 -2.67 2.13 1.18
N LEU A 129 -1.99 1.67 2.22
CA LEU A 129 -1.53 0.30 2.30
C LEU A 129 -2.71 -0.55 2.78
N PHE A 130 -2.90 -1.70 2.17
CA PHE A 130 -4.03 -2.55 2.48
C PHE A 130 -3.69 -4.04 2.38
N GLN A 131 -4.48 -4.85 3.08
CA GLN A 131 -4.41 -6.31 3.05
C GLN A 131 -5.80 -6.94 2.97
N SER A 132 -5.86 -8.20 2.53
CA SER A 132 -7.12 -8.95 2.48
C SER A 132 -7.77 -9.08 3.85
N VAL A 133 -9.08 -8.92 3.91
CA VAL A 133 -9.87 -9.23 5.10
C VAL A 133 -9.95 -10.74 5.26
N THR A 134 -9.52 -11.25 6.42
CA THR A 134 -9.54 -12.68 6.74
C THR A 134 -10.71 -13.09 7.62
N ASP A 135 -11.39 -12.13 8.26
CA ASP A 135 -12.58 -12.39 9.08
C ASP A 135 -13.83 -12.46 8.20
N GLU A 136 -14.40 -13.67 8.10
CA GLU A 136 -15.59 -13.92 7.29
C GLU A 136 -16.81 -13.10 7.75
N SER A 137 -16.95 -12.82 9.05
CA SER A 137 -18.05 -12.01 9.58
C SER A 137 -17.96 -10.56 9.14
N VAL A 138 -16.74 -10.02 9.04
CA VAL A 138 -16.48 -8.68 8.49
C VAL A 138 -16.80 -8.64 7.00
N VAL A 139 -16.37 -9.64 6.24
CA VAL A 139 -16.67 -9.75 4.80
C VAL A 139 -18.17 -9.83 4.57
N GLU A 140 -18.90 -10.61 5.37
CA GLU A 140 -20.37 -10.71 5.30
C GLU A 140 -21.02 -9.35 5.54
N GLU A 141 -20.61 -8.63 6.59
CA GLU A 141 -21.17 -7.31 6.92
C GLU A 141 -20.92 -6.29 5.80
N LEU A 142 -19.67 -6.21 5.30
CA LEU A 142 -19.29 -5.31 4.21
C LEU A 142 -20.04 -5.64 2.91
N SER A 143 -20.35 -6.90 2.67
CA SER A 143 -21.02 -7.38 1.44
C SER A 143 -22.50 -6.98 1.37
N LYS A 144 -23.16 -6.67 2.49
CA LYS A 144 -24.60 -6.34 2.53
C LYS A 144 -24.99 -5.17 1.61
N ASN A 145 -24.08 -4.20 1.47
CA ASN A 145 -24.30 -2.99 0.67
C ASN A 145 -23.36 -2.89 -0.55
N ALA A 146 -22.65 -3.96 -0.87
CA ALA A 146 -21.67 -3.97 -1.94
C ALA A 146 -22.23 -4.47 -3.27
N ARG A 147 -21.52 -4.16 -4.35
CA ARG A 147 -21.81 -4.74 -5.66
C ARG A 147 -21.38 -6.21 -5.67
N PRO A 148 -22.10 -7.09 -6.39
CA PRO A 148 -21.70 -8.49 -6.55
C PRO A 148 -20.25 -8.59 -7.08
N GLY A 149 -19.46 -9.47 -6.46
CA GLY A 149 -18.06 -9.69 -6.83
C GLY A 149 -17.07 -8.64 -6.33
N ALA A 150 -17.48 -7.76 -5.43
CA ALA A 150 -16.56 -6.84 -4.76
C ALA A 150 -15.60 -7.62 -3.85
N MET A 151 -14.33 -7.19 -3.87
CA MET A 151 -13.29 -7.65 -2.94
C MET A 151 -13.08 -6.58 -1.87
N PHE A 152 -12.85 -7.03 -0.63
CA PHE A 152 -12.63 -6.13 0.51
C PHE A 152 -11.23 -6.30 1.07
N PHE A 153 -10.63 -5.15 1.40
CA PHE A 153 -9.27 -5.09 1.95
C PHE A 153 -9.26 -4.16 3.15
N GLU A 154 -8.65 -4.61 4.23
CA GLU A 154 -8.43 -3.81 5.42
C GLU A 154 -7.33 -2.78 5.16
N VAL A 155 -7.57 -1.52 5.51
CA VAL A 155 -6.56 -0.47 5.46
C VAL A 155 -5.62 -0.63 6.64
N THR A 156 -4.34 -0.88 6.36
CA THR A 156 -3.32 -1.08 7.39
C THR A 156 -2.56 0.20 7.71
N GLU A 157 -2.38 1.07 6.71
CA GLU A 157 -1.67 2.33 6.89
C GLU A 157 -2.10 3.35 5.84
N ILE A 158 -2.11 4.64 6.22
CA ILE A 158 -2.34 5.77 5.32
C ILE A 158 -1.13 6.68 5.39
N ARG A 159 -0.54 7.00 4.23
CA ARG A 159 0.64 7.86 4.07
C ARG A 159 0.36 9.03 3.13
N PRO A 160 1.10 10.15 3.22
CA PRO A 160 1.09 11.20 2.21
C PRO A 160 1.41 10.69 0.80
N LEU A 161 1.10 11.48 -0.24
CA LEU A 161 1.24 11.06 -1.64
C LEU A 161 2.69 10.81 -2.09
N GLY A 162 3.67 11.42 -1.49
CA GLY A 162 5.03 11.22 -1.93
C GLY A 162 6.09 11.56 -0.92
#